data_a04e6e11c23991d12e2dcc2b9e9eb494
#
_entry.id   a04e6e11c23991d12e2dcc2b9e9eb494
#
_cell.length_a   1.000
_cell.length_b   1.000
_cell.length_c   1.000
_cell.angle_alpha   90.00
_cell.angle_beta   90.00
_cell.angle_gamma   90.00
#
_symmetry.space_group_name_H-M   'P 1'
#
loop_
_entity.id
_entity.type
_entity.pdbx_description
1 polymer ?
#
loop_
_entity_poly.entity_id
_entity_poly.type
_entity_poly.pdbx_seq_one_letter_code
_entity_poly.pdbx_strand_id
1 'polypeptide(L)'
;MKFKQVALPYNFQPSKTQGLTNDLLILNNKYFVKRSKPITKAFLNWKNQINVINEIKNAKFTLPILETTIADDKLWILMPYYQNLSALAKQTINQETLKTLAKLVQQLHQVKIKNNIKQWDAIKQLNLYCNLIKSKDNFQTIKNELIQWLKTYQPQQIVLAHNDLIIDNFVYQDKQWYLIDWDFATLNDRLFDIASFVSETLTKSEDINYWYQLFKISESELEIINNWIKYQNLIWYHWAEYLYQKTNNKIYQTIAKIKLANLNKQVN
;
A
#
# COMPACT_ATOMS: atom_id res chain seq x y z
N MET A 1 -2.38 18.75 20.41
CA MET A 1 -3.16 19.73 19.60
C MET A 1 -4.22 18.94 18.88
N LYS A 2 -5.50 19.21 19.09
CA LYS A 2 -6.56 18.39 18.48
C LYS A 2 -6.90 18.93 17.09
N PHE A 3 -7.16 18.04 16.12
CA PHE A 3 -7.50 18.38 14.72
C PHE A 3 -8.62 19.46 14.64
N LYS A 4 -9.59 19.44 15.56
CA LYS A 4 -10.62 20.47 15.72
C LYS A 4 -10.04 21.88 15.96
N GLN A 5 -8.79 21.96 16.49
CA GLN A 5 -8.10 23.25 16.73
C GLN A 5 -7.23 23.68 15.53
N VAL A 6 -7.00 22.78 14.57
CA VAL A 6 -6.13 23.01 13.41
C VAL A 6 -6.91 23.13 12.10
N ALA A 7 -8.13 22.60 12.03
CA ALA A 7 -8.83 22.39 10.75
C ALA A 7 -9.89 23.43 10.35
N LEU A 8 -10.21 24.43 11.16
CA LEU A 8 -11.22 25.46 10.80
C LEU A 8 -10.82 26.82 11.39
N PRO A 9 -10.65 27.90 10.63
CA PRO A 9 -10.76 28.19 9.18
C PRO A 9 -9.38 28.38 8.52
N TYR A 10 -8.62 27.31 8.24
CA TYR A 10 -7.22 27.42 7.85
C TYR A 10 -6.99 27.40 6.35
N ASN A 11 -6.04 28.21 5.90
CA ASN A 11 -5.54 28.23 4.52
C ASN A 11 -4.61 27.04 4.30
N PHE A 12 -5.19 25.89 3.91
CA PHE A 12 -4.41 24.77 3.39
C PHE A 12 -3.82 25.12 2.04
N GLN A 13 -2.53 24.92 1.90
CA GLN A 13 -1.88 25.00 0.59
C GLN A 13 -1.72 23.60 0.02
N PRO A 14 -2.09 23.36 -1.25
CA PRO A 14 -1.83 22.05 -1.86
C PRO A 14 -0.33 21.79 -1.90
N SER A 15 0.08 20.57 -1.61
CA SER A 15 1.45 20.11 -1.81
C SER A 15 1.80 20.16 -3.30
N LYS A 16 3.07 20.36 -3.64
CA LYS A 16 3.58 20.28 -5.04
C LYS A 16 3.32 18.92 -5.66
N THR A 17 3.41 17.87 -4.86
CA THR A 17 3.02 16.51 -5.24
C THR A 17 1.66 16.18 -4.67
N GLN A 18 0.81 15.49 -5.43
CA GLN A 18 -0.50 15.04 -4.99
C GLN A 18 -0.53 13.52 -4.95
N GLY A 19 -1.22 12.96 -3.95
CA GLY A 19 -1.41 11.52 -3.84
C GLY A 19 -2.45 10.99 -4.83
N LEU A 20 -2.38 9.71 -5.13
CA LEU A 20 -3.36 9.03 -5.98
C LEU A 20 -4.72 8.93 -5.27
N THR A 21 -4.72 8.49 -4.04
CA THR A 21 -5.91 8.26 -3.19
C THR A 21 -6.26 9.44 -2.29
N ASN A 22 -5.32 10.36 -2.07
CA ASN A 22 -5.45 11.46 -1.11
C ASN A 22 -5.06 12.81 -1.70
N ASP A 23 -5.70 13.87 -1.22
CA ASP A 23 -5.19 15.23 -1.36
C ASP A 23 -4.10 15.44 -0.32
N LEU A 24 -2.97 15.98 -0.75
CA LEU A 24 -1.83 16.27 0.11
C LEU A 24 -1.74 17.79 0.31
N LEU A 25 -1.85 18.23 1.57
CA LEU A 25 -1.98 19.62 1.94
C LEU A 25 -0.88 19.99 2.95
N ILE A 26 -0.47 21.27 2.91
CA ILE A 26 0.49 21.84 3.87
C ILE A 26 -0.23 22.92 4.65
N LEU A 27 -0.05 22.92 5.98
CA LEU A 27 -0.60 23.92 6.87
C LEU A 27 0.53 24.64 7.61
N ASN A 28 0.60 25.98 7.39
CA ASN A 28 1.55 26.89 8.05
C ASN A 28 3.04 26.44 7.95
N ASN A 29 3.43 25.73 6.89
CA ASN A 29 4.76 25.15 6.72
C ASN A 29 5.24 24.28 7.91
N LYS A 30 4.30 23.84 8.76
CA LYS A 30 4.57 23.08 9.98
C LYS A 30 3.93 21.71 9.98
N TYR A 31 2.77 21.59 9.33
CA TYR A 31 2.02 20.34 9.31
C TYR A 31 1.76 19.88 7.88
N PHE A 32 1.82 18.58 7.70
CA PHE A 32 1.40 17.87 6.50
C PHE A 32 0.08 17.19 6.77
N VAL A 33 -0.89 17.39 5.88
CA VAL A 33 -2.22 16.83 6.01
C VAL A 33 -2.54 15.97 4.81
N LYS A 34 -2.86 14.71 5.08
CA LYS A 34 -3.38 13.76 4.09
C LYS A 34 -4.89 13.69 4.27
N ARG A 35 -5.63 14.01 3.21
CA ARG A 35 -7.09 14.00 3.20
C ARG A 35 -7.60 13.04 2.14
N SER A 36 -8.37 12.02 2.52
CA SER A 36 -8.89 11.04 1.57
C SER A 36 -9.78 11.69 0.50
N LYS A 37 -9.65 11.23 -0.75
CA LYS A 37 -10.57 11.59 -1.83
C LYS A 37 -11.87 10.79 -1.67
N PRO A 38 -13.07 11.38 -1.91
CA PRO A 38 -14.34 10.67 -1.74
C PRO A 38 -14.45 9.37 -2.53
N ILE A 39 -13.83 9.33 -3.71
CA ILE A 39 -13.80 8.15 -4.58
C ILE A 39 -13.20 6.90 -3.90
N THR A 40 -12.32 7.08 -2.92
CA THR A 40 -11.63 5.98 -2.23
C THR A 40 -12.55 5.17 -1.30
N LYS A 41 -13.73 5.69 -0.95
CA LYS A 41 -14.74 4.94 -0.20
C LYS A 41 -15.18 3.63 -0.86
N ALA A 42 -15.05 3.54 -2.17
CA ALA A 42 -15.42 2.35 -2.93
C ALA A 42 -14.54 1.14 -2.55
N PHE A 43 -13.32 1.36 -2.03
CA PHE A 43 -12.35 0.30 -1.78
C PHE A 43 -11.54 0.46 -0.47
N LEU A 44 -11.52 1.63 0.18
CA LEU A 44 -10.82 1.85 1.46
C LEU A 44 -11.77 1.77 2.66
N ASN A 45 -11.25 1.21 3.75
CA ASN A 45 -11.93 1.17 5.05
C ASN A 45 -11.25 2.13 6.05
N TRP A 46 -11.68 3.37 6.09
CA TRP A 46 -11.07 4.40 6.93
C TRP A 46 -11.08 4.10 8.44
N LYS A 47 -12.12 3.38 8.94
CA LYS A 47 -12.15 2.96 10.35
C LYS A 47 -11.04 1.96 10.65
N ASN A 48 -10.82 1.01 9.74
CA ASN A 48 -9.70 0.08 9.86
C ASN A 48 -8.35 0.80 9.77
N GLN A 49 -8.21 1.74 8.84
CA GLN A 49 -6.99 2.55 8.70
C GLN A 49 -6.67 3.33 9.98
N ILE A 50 -7.66 3.92 10.65
CA ILE A 50 -7.48 4.58 11.96
C ILE A 50 -7.01 3.56 13.01
N ASN A 51 -7.57 2.36 13.06
CA ASN A 51 -7.14 1.32 13.99
C ASN A 51 -5.68 0.92 13.74
N VAL A 52 -5.29 0.74 12.47
CA VAL A 52 -3.89 0.47 12.09
C VAL A 52 -2.98 1.62 12.55
N ILE A 53 -3.32 2.86 12.23
CA ILE A 53 -2.53 4.03 12.63
C ILE A 53 -2.36 4.09 14.16
N ASN A 54 -3.40 3.78 14.93
CA ASN A 54 -3.31 3.76 16.39
C ASN A 54 -2.35 2.68 16.93
N GLU A 55 -2.14 1.57 16.21
CA GLU A 55 -1.13 0.57 16.57
C GLU A 55 0.29 1.06 16.30
N ILE A 56 0.48 1.76 15.17
CA ILE A 56 1.83 2.04 14.66
C ILE A 56 2.33 3.47 14.91
N LYS A 57 1.48 4.42 15.30
CA LYS A 57 1.81 5.87 15.41
C LYS A 57 3.03 6.19 16.28
N ASN A 58 3.42 5.28 17.16
CA ASN A 58 4.60 5.41 18.03
C ASN A 58 5.74 4.46 17.61
N ALA A 59 5.59 3.74 16.49
CA ALA A 59 6.60 2.82 16.01
C ALA A 59 7.76 3.58 15.34
N LYS A 60 8.99 3.06 15.49
CA LYS A 60 10.19 3.70 14.93
C LYS A 60 10.31 3.53 13.40
N PHE A 61 9.55 2.65 12.80
CA PHE A 61 9.58 2.38 11.36
C PHE A 61 8.62 3.27 10.55
N THR A 62 7.80 4.11 11.18
CA THR A 62 6.88 5.04 10.49
C THR A 62 7.14 6.49 10.91
N LEU A 63 6.85 7.43 10.02
CA LEU A 63 6.86 8.84 10.38
C LEU A 63 5.80 9.12 11.45
N PRO A 64 6.04 10.09 12.37
CA PRO A 64 5.08 10.45 13.40
C PRO A 64 3.73 10.84 12.82
N ILE A 65 2.66 10.26 13.34
CA ILE A 65 1.28 10.62 13.02
C ILE A 65 0.68 11.27 14.28
N LEU A 66 0.32 12.54 14.15
CA LEU A 66 -0.12 13.36 15.29
C LEU A 66 -1.57 13.11 15.63
N GLU A 67 -2.44 13.04 14.61
CA GLU A 67 -3.87 12.88 14.80
C GLU A 67 -4.55 12.30 13.55
N THR A 68 -5.64 11.59 13.76
CA THR A 68 -6.55 11.14 12.70
C THR A 68 -7.99 11.49 13.05
N THR A 69 -8.79 11.89 12.07
CA THR A 69 -10.23 12.12 12.26
C THR A 69 -11.02 11.84 10.99
N ILE A 70 -12.29 11.49 11.14
CA ILE A 70 -13.26 11.47 10.03
C ILE A 70 -14.15 12.71 10.21
N ALA A 71 -14.07 13.61 9.25
CA ALA A 71 -14.88 14.81 9.19
C ALA A 71 -15.27 15.12 7.74
N ASP A 72 -16.47 15.68 7.53
CA ASP A 72 -17.00 16.03 6.19
C ASP A 72 -16.88 14.85 5.21
N ASP A 73 -17.15 13.64 5.74
CA ASP A 73 -17.14 12.41 4.97
C ASP A 73 -15.77 12.10 4.29
N LYS A 74 -14.67 12.45 4.97
CA LYS A 74 -13.27 12.21 4.58
C LYS A 74 -12.45 11.80 5.78
N LEU A 75 -11.45 10.97 5.56
CA LEU A 75 -10.41 10.71 6.54
C LEU A 75 -9.34 11.79 6.42
N TRP A 76 -8.97 12.35 7.55
CA TRP A 76 -7.91 13.34 7.69
C TRP A 76 -6.81 12.78 8.59
N ILE A 77 -5.57 12.91 8.16
CA ILE A 77 -4.38 12.47 8.90
C ILE A 77 -3.43 13.65 8.99
N LEU A 78 -3.08 14.04 10.23
CA LEU A 78 -2.17 15.13 10.53
C LEU A 78 -0.80 14.58 10.89
N MET A 79 0.25 15.11 10.26
CA MET A 79 1.63 14.72 10.44
C MET A 79 2.52 15.97 10.55
N PRO A 80 3.74 15.89 11.12
CA PRO A 80 4.73 16.95 10.95
C PRO A 80 5.07 17.14 9.47
N TYR A 81 5.35 18.39 9.07
CA TYR A 81 5.84 18.67 7.72
C TYR A 81 7.37 18.61 7.67
N TYR A 82 7.90 17.80 6.78
CA TYR A 82 9.33 17.65 6.52
C TYR A 82 9.68 18.24 5.17
N GLN A 83 10.48 19.33 5.16
CA GLN A 83 10.87 20.00 3.90
C GLN A 83 11.79 19.15 3.02
N ASN A 84 12.64 18.32 3.65
CA ASN A 84 13.69 17.55 2.98
C ASN A 84 13.39 16.04 2.95
N LEU A 85 12.11 15.66 2.95
CA LEU A 85 11.73 14.26 2.83
C LEU A 85 12.14 13.72 1.45
N SER A 86 12.93 12.64 1.44
CA SER A 86 13.41 12.02 0.21
C SER A 86 12.78 10.65 0.02
N ALA A 87 12.08 10.43 -1.09
CA ALA A 87 11.56 9.11 -1.45
C ALA A 87 12.67 8.20 -1.98
N LEU A 88 12.56 6.89 -1.73
CA LEU A 88 13.51 5.88 -2.21
C LEU A 88 13.59 5.85 -3.75
N ALA A 89 12.50 6.13 -4.45
CA ALA A 89 12.47 6.20 -5.91
C ALA A 89 13.53 7.12 -6.54
N LYS A 90 14.09 8.04 -5.75
CA LYS A 90 15.19 8.94 -6.17
C LYS A 90 16.58 8.40 -5.88
N GLN A 91 16.71 7.19 -5.33
CA GLN A 91 17.97 6.59 -4.92
C GLN A 91 18.22 5.27 -5.66
N THR A 92 19.47 4.89 -5.80
CA THR A 92 19.83 3.57 -6.33
C THR A 92 19.57 2.51 -5.28
N ILE A 93 18.79 1.49 -5.62
CA ILE A 93 18.60 0.31 -4.78
C ILE A 93 19.85 -0.55 -4.86
N ASN A 94 20.42 -0.89 -3.70
CA ASN A 94 21.51 -1.83 -3.53
C ASN A 94 21.21 -2.79 -2.37
N GLN A 95 22.04 -3.79 -2.16
CA GLN A 95 21.83 -4.81 -1.13
C GLN A 95 21.75 -4.23 0.30
N GLU A 96 22.54 -3.20 0.62
CA GLU A 96 22.48 -2.55 1.93
C GLU A 96 21.14 -1.83 2.13
N THR A 97 20.67 -1.12 1.10
CA THR A 97 19.33 -0.52 1.08
C THR A 97 18.27 -1.61 1.29
N LEU A 98 18.28 -2.68 0.48
CA LEU A 98 17.32 -3.78 0.61
C LEU A 98 17.31 -4.39 2.02
N LYS A 99 18.48 -4.61 2.62
CA LYS A 99 18.60 -5.11 3.98
C LYS A 99 17.94 -4.16 5.00
N THR A 100 18.09 -2.87 4.80
CA THR A 100 17.50 -1.85 5.69
C THR A 100 15.98 -1.82 5.54
N LEU A 101 15.48 -1.84 4.30
CA LEU A 101 14.03 -1.87 4.02
C LEU A 101 13.38 -3.15 4.55
N ALA A 102 14.03 -4.31 4.35
CA ALA A 102 13.54 -5.58 4.90
C ALA A 102 13.39 -5.55 6.42
N LYS A 103 14.31 -4.89 7.15
CA LYS A 103 14.19 -4.70 8.60
C LYS A 103 12.95 -3.88 8.97
N LEU A 104 12.60 -2.83 8.21
CA LEU A 104 11.38 -2.05 8.47
C LEU A 104 10.13 -2.91 8.29
N VAL A 105 10.08 -3.70 7.22
CA VAL A 105 8.96 -4.63 6.96
C VAL A 105 8.88 -5.70 8.05
N GLN A 106 10.01 -6.27 8.46
CA GLN A 106 10.05 -7.23 9.58
C GLN A 106 9.58 -6.62 10.90
N GLN A 107 9.91 -5.35 11.18
CA GLN A 107 9.41 -4.63 12.35
C GLN A 107 7.90 -4.42 12.28
N LEU A 108 7.36 -4.08 11.10
CA LEU A 108 5.92 -4.00 10.87
C LEU A 108 5.25 -5.35 11.14
N HIS A 109 5.77 -6.45 10.58
CA HIS A 109 5.22 -7.78 10.76
C HIS A 109 5.30 -8.31 12.21
N GLN A 110 6.13 -7.71 13.06
CA GLN A 110 6.27 -8.07 14.48
C GLN A 110 5.38 -7.22 15.41
N VAL A 111 4.59 -6.28 14.87
CA VAL A 111 3.69 -5.45 15.67
C VAL A 111 2.66 -6.32 16.39
N LYS A 112 2.61 -6.20 17.71
CA LYS A 112 1.59 -6.87 18.53
C LYS A 112 0.30 -6.08 18.48
N ILE A 113 -0.73 -6.67 17.90
CA ILE A 113 -2.02 -6.04 17.68
C ILE A 113 -2.84 -5.98 18.98
N LYS A 114 -3.32 -4.79 19.32
CA LYS A 114 -4.19 -4.51 20.47
C LYS A 114 -5.57 -4.00 20.04
N ASN A 115 -5.64 -3.31 18.90
CA ASN A 115 -6.89 -2.81 18.36
C ASN A 115 -7.57 -3.83 17.44
N ASN A 116 -8.88 -3.65 17.21
CA ASN A 116 -9.63 -4.50 16.29
C ASN A 116 -9.30 -4.11 14.83
N ILE A 117 -8.21 -4.67 14.30
CA ILE A 117 -7.81 -4.55 12.90
C ILE A 117 -8.46 -5.68 12.11
N LYS A 118 -9.09 -5.35 10.99
CA LYS A 118 -9.70 -6.35 10.10
C LYS A 118 -8.61 -7.19 9.43
N GLN A 119 -8.96 -8.44 9.16
CA GLN A 119 -8.15 -9.30 8.30
C GLN A 119 -8.56 -9.10 6.84
N TRP A 120 -7.57 -9.18 5.94
CA TRP A 120 -7.77 -9.17 4.50
C TRP A 120 -8.51 -10.44 4.07
N ASP A 121 -9.76 -10.27 3.66
CA ASP A 121 -10.52 -11.33 3.01
C ASP A 121 -10.23 -11.31 1.51
N ALA A 122 -9.27 -12.11 1.08
CA ALA A 122 -8.76 -12.07 -0.27
C ALA A 122 -9.81 -12.35 -1.34
N ILE A 123 -10.73 -13.29 -1.10
CA ILE A 123 -11.83 -13.60 -2.05
C ILE A 123 -12.80 -12.43 -2.16
N LYS A 124 -13.18 -11.84 -1.02
CA LYS A 124 -14.06 -10.68 -0.98
C LYS A 124 -13.43 -9.48 -1.68
N GLN A 125 -12.16 -9.20 -1.42
CA GLN A 125 -11.45 -8.09 -2.06
C GLN A 125 -11.29 -8.32 -3.56
N LEU A 126 -10.91 -9.52 -4.01
CA LEU A 126 -10.84 -9.85 -5.42
C LEU A 126 -12.17 -9.57 -6.14
N ASN A 127 -13.28 -10.03 -5.54
CA ASN A 127 -14.60 -9.76 -6.08
C ASN A 127 -14.95 -8.26 -6.08
N LEU A 128 -14.61 -7.54 -4.99
CA LEU A 128 -14.84 -6.10 -4.90
C LEU A 128 -14.15 -5.38 -6.06
N TYR A 129 -12.84 -5.58 -6.23
CA TYR A 129 -12.06 -4.89 -7.26
C TYR A 129 -12.50 -5.27 -8.67
N CYS A 130 -12.71 -6.54 -8.97
CA CYS A 130 -13.19 -6.99 -10.27
C CYS A 130 -14.60 -6.45 -10.62
N ASN A 131 -15.40 -6.08 -9.62
CA ASN A 131 -16.74 -5.52 -9.83
C ASN A 131 -16.79 -3.99 -9.83
N LEU A 132 -15.66 -3.30 -9.59
CA LEU A 132 -15.62 -1.82 -9.63
C LEU A 132 -15.97 -1.28 -11.03
N ILE A 133 -15.63 -2.03 -12.05
CA ILE A 133 -15.87 -1.68 -13.45
C ILE A 133 -16.27 -2.92 -14.26
N LYS A 134 -16.91 -2.67 -15.41
CA LYS A 134 -16.97 -3.67 -16.48
C LYS A 134 -15.68 -3.56 -17.29
N SER A 135 -14.73 -4.46 -17.03
CA SER A 135 -13.50 -4.53 -17.83
C SER A 135 -13.81 -4.96 -19.28
N LYS A 136 -13.04 -4.42 -20.23
CA LYS A 136 -13.03 -4.89 -21.62
C LYS A 136 -12.23 -6.19 -21.77
N ASP A 137 -11.25 -6.38 -20.89
CA ASP A 137 -10.39 -7.54 -20.86
C ASP A 137 -11.05 -8.68 -20.10
N ASN A 138 -10.96 -9.88 -20.63
CA ASN A 138 -11.56 -11.06 -20.01
C ASN A 138 -10.58 -11.73 -19.06
N PHE A 139 -10.69 -11.41 -17.76
CA PHE A 139 -9.89 -12.01 -16.69
C PHE A 139 -10.62 -13.14 -15.94
N GLN A 140 -11.72 -13.64 -16.48
CA GLN A 140 -12.53 -14.62 -15.75
C GLN A 140 -11.77 -15.90 -15.42
N THR A 141 -10.91 -16.37 -16.33
CA THR A 141 -10.07 -17.54 -16.10
C THR A 141 -9.10 -17.31 -14.94
N ILE A 142 -8.31 -16.24 -15.00
CA ILE A 142 -7.36 -15.87 -13.93
C ILE A 142 -8.08 -15.67 -12.58
N LYS A 143 -9.23 -15.01 -12.61
CA LYS A 143 -10.04 -14.79 -11.40
C LYS A 143 -10.49 -16.12 -10.80
N ASN A 144 -10.97 -17.05 -11.62
CA ASN A 144 -11.43 -18.35 -11.16
C ASN A 144 -10.28 -19.20 -10.58
N GLU A 145 -9.11 -19.21 -11.25
CA GLU A 145 -7.90 -19.87 -10.75
C GLU A 145 -7.51 -19.34 -9.36
N LEU A 146 -7.45 -18.01 -9.22
CA LEU A 146 -7.12 -17.38 -7.94
C LEU A 146 -8.15 -17.70 -6.85
N ILE A 147 -9.45 -17.72 -7.17
CA ILE A 147 -10.49 -18.11 -6.21
C ILE A 147 -10.33 -19.57 -5.78
N GLN A 148 -10.04 -20.50 -6.71
CA GLN A 148 -9.82 -21.90 -6.36
C GLN A 148 -8.58 -22.06 -5.46
N TRP A 149 -7.47 -21.40 -5.81
CA TRP A 149 -6.28 -21.38 -4.96
C TRP A 149 -6.59 -20.81 -3.57
N LEU A 150 -7.27 -19.67 -3.47
CA LEU A 150 -7.60 -19.01 -2.18
C LEU A 150 -8.54 -19.86 -1.30
N LYS A 151 -9.39 -20.72 -1.87
CA LYS A 151 -10.24 -21.62 -1.10
C LYS A 151 -9.46 -22.71 -0.37
N THR A 152 -8.31 -23.12 -0.90
CA THR A 152 -7.47 -24.18 -0.34
C THR A 152 -6.26 -23.63 0.42
N TYR A 153 -5.85 -22.41 0.11
CA TYR A 153 -4.70 -21.79 0.73
C TYR A 153 -4.99 -21.33 2.16
N GLN A 154 -4.10 -21.69 3.08
CA GLN A 154 -4.12 -21.22 4.47
C GLN A 154 -2.79 -20.51 4.76
N PRO A 155 -2.82 -19.20 5.06
CA PRO A 155 -1.62 -18.46 5.44
C PRO A 155 -0.95 -19.06 6.68
N GLN A 156 0.34 -19.30 6.62
CA GLN A 156 1.10 -19.80 7.76
C GLN A 156 1.29 -18.73 8.84
N GLN A 157 1.35 -17.48 8.43
CA GLN A 157 1.58 -16.35 9.33
C GLN A 157 0.78 -15.13 8.90
N ILE A 158 -0.20 -14.76 9.73
CA ILE A 158 -0.94 -13.51 9.61
C ILE A 158 -0.22 -12.44 10.43
N VAL A 159 0.07 -11.31 9.78
CA VAL A 159 0.80 -10.17 10.35
C VAL A 159 0.04 -8.87 10.09
N LEU A 160 0.45 -7.79 10.74
CA LEU A 160 0.10 -6.47 10.23
C LEU A 160 0.90 -6.22 8.96
N ALA A 161 0.23 -6.28 7.83
CA ALA A 161 0.81 -6.09 6.50
C ALA A 161 0.49 -4.69 5.98
N HIS A 162 1.41 -4.14 5.19
CA HIS A 162 1.23 -2.86 4.51
C HIS A 162 0.25 -2.97 3.33
N ASN A 163 0.30 -4.09 2.63
CA ASN A 163 -0.47 -4.44 1.43
C ASN A 163 -0.24 -3.57 0.18
N ASP A 164 0.64 -2.57 0.28
CA ASP A 164 1.02 -1.69 -0.81
C ASP A 164 2.52 -1.31 -0.67
N LEU A 165 3.38 -2.33 -0.58
CA LEU A 165 4.83 -2.12 -0.50
C LEU A 165 5.40 -1.79 -1.87
N ILE A 166 5.42 -0.51 -2.17
CA ILE A 166 6.06 0.05 -3.38
C ILE A 166 7.24 0.94 -2.97
N ILE A 167 8.12 1.20 -3.92
CA ILE A 167 9.32 2.02 -3.70
C ILE A 167 9.00 3.41 -3.13
N ASP A 168 7.88 4.02 -3.56
CA ASP A 168 7.49 5.37 -3.14
C ASP A 168 6.98 5.44 -1.69
N ASN A 169 6.65 4.28 -1.09
CA ASN A 169 6.21 4.19 0.30
C ASN A 169 7.38 4.06 1.30
N PHE A 170 8.62 4.13 0.82
CA PHE A 170 9.81 4.23 1.65
C PHE A 170 10.43 5.62 1.52
N VAL A 171 10.58 6.30 2.64
CA VAL A 171 11.11 7.66 2.69
C VAL A 171 12.28 7.76 3.65
N TYR A 172 13.23 8.65 3.33
CA TYR A 172 14.43 8.91 4.12
C TYR A 172 14.36 10.28 4.75
N GLN A 173 14.49 10.33 6.08
CA GLN A 173 14.47 11.56 6.87
C GLN A 173 15.43 11.42 8.05
N ASP A 174 16.24 12.44 8.32
CA ASP A 174 17.15 12.49 9.47
C ASP A 174 18.03 11.23 9.62
N LYS A 175 18.62 10.78 8.52
CA LYS A 175 19.50 9.60 8.42
C LYS A 175 18.80 8.26 8.73
N GLN A 176 17.48 8.22 8.65
CA GLN A 176 16.68 7.01 8.90
C GLN A 176 15.63 6.80 7.79
N TRP A 177 15.36 5.52 7.50
CA TRP A 177 14.29 5.10 6.61
C TRP A 177 12.99 4.89 7.39
N TYR A 178 11.87 5.21 6.73
CA TYR A 178 10.51 5.05 7.28
C TYR A 178 9.58 4.49 6.22
N LEU A 179 8.55 3.75 6.68
CA LEU A 179 7.38 3.37 5.90
C LEU A 179 6.30 4.45 6.05
N ILE A 180 5.60 4.74 4.96
CA ILE A 180 4.46 5.68 4.92
C ILE A 180 3.33 5.08 4.11
N ASP A 181 2.19 5.74 4.11
CA ASP A 181 1.00 5.40 3.30
C ASP A 181 0.28 4.11 3.70
N TRP A 182 -0.40 4.17 4.83
CA TRP A 182 -1.11 3.06 5.49
C TRP A 182 -2.53 2.83 4.96
N ASP A 183 -2.85 3.24 3.72
CA ASP A 183 -4.21 3.21 3.17
C ASP A 183 -4.78 1.80 3.09
N PHE A 184 -3.96 0.83 2.70
CA PHE A 184 -4.34 -0.56 2.50
C PHE A 184 -3.92 -1.49 3.64
N ALA A 185 -3.25 -0.96 4.68
CA ALA A 185 -2.71 -1.77 5.76
C ALA A 185 -3.81 -2.48 6.56
N THR A 186 -3.60 -3.78 6.84
CA THR A 186 -4.53 -4.64 7.57
C THR A 186 -3.83 -5.92 8.01
N LEU A 187 -4.53 -6.81 8.74
CA LEU A 187 -4.01 -8.15 8.98
C LEU A 187 -4.04 -8.96 7.69
N ASN A 188 -2.91 -9.50 7.28
CA ASN A 188 -2.79 -10.30 6.06
C ASN A 188 -1.63 -11.30 6.15
N ASP A 189 -1.53 -12.17 5.17
CA ASP A 189 -0.38 -13.03 4.97
C ASP A 189 0.91 -12.20 4.80
N ARG A 190 1.97 -12.56 5.53
CA ARG A 190 3.28 -11.91 5.39
C ARG A 190 3.82 -11.94 3.96
N LEU A 191 3.50 -13.01 3.21
CA LEU A 191 3.98 -13.19 1.84
C LEU A 191 3.35 -12.18 0.86
N PHE A 192 2.19 -11.60 1.21
CA PHE A 192 1.56 -10.55 0.41
C PHE A 192 2.46 -9.31 0.28
N ASP A 193 3.07 -8.84 1.38
CA ASP A 193 3.99 -7.70 1.35
C ASP A 193 5.28 -8.02 0.59
N ILE A 194 5.79 -9.24 0.74
CA ILE A 194 6.99 -9.70 0.03
C ILE A 194 6.74 -9.72 -1.47
N ALA A 195 5.59 -10.26 -1.88
CA ALA A 195 5.13 -10.29 -3.27
C ALA A 195 4.94 -8.87 -3.84
N SER A 196 4.36 -7.96 -3.05
CA SER A 196 4.14 -6.56 -3.45
C SER A 196 5.46 -5.87 -3.80
N PHE A 197 6.45 -5.92 -2.92
CA PHE A 197 7.73 -5.27 -3.17
C PHE A 197 8.49 -5.86 -4.38
N VAL A 198 8.42 -7.18 -4.56
CA VAL A 198 9.00 -7.84 -5.75
C VAL A 198 8.31 -7.38 -7.03
N SER A 199 6.98 -7.42 -7.07
CA SER A 199 6.19 -7.09 -8.26
C SER A 199 6.27 -5.60 -8.64
N GLU A 200 6.34 -4.72 -7.65
CA GLU A 200 6.20 -3.29 -7.85
C GLU A 200 7.55 -2.54 -7.92
N THR A 201 8.61 -3.15 -7.41
CA THR A 201 9.87 -2.42 -7.18
C THR A 201 11.07 -3.09 -7.82
N LEU A 202 11.20 -4.43 -7.70
CA LEU A 202 12.40 -5.13 -8.09
C LEU A 202 12.33 -5.60 -9.56
N THR A 203 13.42 -5.37 -10.30
CA THR A 203 13.51 -5.77 -11.72
C THR A 203 14.66 -6.73 -12.00
N LYS A 204 15.67 -6.77 -11.12
CA LYS A 204 16.85 -7.61 -11.28
C LYS A 204 16.68 -8.90 -10.47
N SER A 205 16.95 -10.04 -11.08
CA SER A 205 16.87 -11.35 -10.43
C SER A 205 17.76 -11.43 -9.18
N GLU A 206 18.91 -10.79 -9.19
CA GLU A 206 19.85 -10.73 -8.05
C GLU A 206 19.22 -10.06 -6.83
N ASP A 207 18.53 -8.90 -7.06
CA ASP A 207 17.85 -8.16 -6.00
C ASP A 207 16.62 -8.92 -5.46
N ILE A 208 15.88 -9.59 -6.35
CA ILE A 208 14.75 -10.46 -5.99
C ILE A 208 15.22 -11.63 -5.12
N ASN A 209 16.26 -12.33 -5.55
CA ASN A 209 16.82 -13.44 -4.79
C ASN A 209 17.35 -12.99 -3.42
N TYR A 210 18.02 -11.83 -3.38
CA TYR A 210 18.49 -11.27 -2.12
C TYR A 210 17.33 -10.87 -1.19
N TRP A 211 16.26 -10.29 -1.72
CA TRP A 211 15.04 -9.98 -0.96
C TRP A 211 14.43 -11.24 -0.35
N TYR A 212 14.31 -12.32 -1.13
CA TYR A 212 13.83 -13.61 -0.62
C TYR A 212 14.72 -14.17 0.49
N GLN A 213 16.04 -14.08 0.35
CA GLN A 213 16.99 -14.51 1.39
C GLN A 213 16.80 -13.74 2.70
N LEU A 214 16.59 -12.40 2.64
CA LEU A 214 16.37 -11.58 3.83
C LEU A 214 15.12 -12.00 4.62
N PHE A 215 14.10 -12.54 3.96
CA PHE A 215 12.87 -13.05 4.57
C PHE A 215 12.87 -14.58 4.76
N LYS A 216 13.98 -15.25 4.43
CA LYS A 216 14.13 -16.71 4.53
C LYS A 216 13.00 -17.45 3.79
N ILE A 217 12.69 -17.01 2.56
CA ILE A 217 11.65 -17.60 1.74
C ILE A 217 12.08 -19.01 1.34
N SER A 218 11.22 -19.99 1.63
CA SER A 218 11.41 -21.38 1.22
C SER A 218 10.97 -21.59 -0.24
N GLU A 219 11.40 -22.68 -0.83
CA GLU A 219 11.04 -23.05 -2.20
C GLU A 219 9.52 -23.24 -2.36
N SER A 220 8.84 -23.80 -1.36
CA SER A 220 7.38 -23.94 -1.34
C SER A 220 6.62 -22.61 -1.24
N GLU A 221 7.24 -21.54 -0.70
CA GLU A 221 6.63 -20.22 -0.61
C GLU A 221 6.75 -19.41 -1.91
N LEU A 222 7.64 -19.80 -2.83
CA LEU A 222 7.78 -19.10 -4.12
C LEU A 222 6.51 -19.20 -4.97
N GLU A 223 5.87 -20.36 -4.99
CA GLU A 223 4.59 -20.54 -5.70
C GLU A 223 3.49 -19.67 -5.09
N ILE A 224 3.44 -19.59 -3.75
CA ILE A 224 2.49 -18.73 -3.04
C ILE A 224 2.73 -17.26 -3.39
N ILE A 225 3.99 -16.82 -3.40
CA ILE A 225 4.37 -15.46 -3.79
C ILE A 225 3.94 -15.17 -5.23
N ASN A 226 4.14 -16.08 -6.16
CA ASN A 226 3.70 -15.92 -7.56
C ASN A 226 2.18 -15.78 -7.67
N ASN A 227 1.41 -16.53 -6.90
CA ASN A 227 -0.03 -16.39 -6.84
C ASN A 227 -0.45 -15.03 -6.24
N TRP A 228 0.24 -14.55 -5.20
CA TRP A 228 0.01 -13.20 -4.66
C TRP A 228 0.37 -12.10 -5.67
N ILE A 229 1.45 -12.24 -6.44
CA ILE A 229 1.80 -11.31 -7.53
C ILE A 229 0.69 -11.28 -8.59
N LYS A 230 0.19 -12.45 -9.02
CA LYS A 230 -0.93 -12.55 -9.97
C LYS A 230 -2.20 -11.87 -9.42
N TYR A 231 -2.53 -12.15 -8.16
CA TYR A 231 -3.66 -11.56 -7.45
C TYR A 231 -3.55 -10.01 -7.40
N GLN A 232 -2.40 -9.50 -6.99
CA GLN A 232 -2.16 -8.06 -6.87
C GLN A 232 -2.23 -7.36 -8.23
N ASN A 233 -1.63 -7.91 -9.27
CA ASN A 233 -1.73 -7.33 -10.61
C ASN A 233 -3.20 -7.26 -11.07
N LEU A 234 -4.02 -8.27 -10.76
CA LEU A 234 -5.43 -8.27 -11.15
C LEU A 234 -6.25 -7.22 -10.39
N ILE A 235 -6.11 -7.13 -9.06
CA ILE A 235 -6.85 -6.11 -8.28
C ILE A 235 -6.39 -4.69 -8.62
N TRP A 236 -5.08 -4.46 -8.79
CA TRP A 236 -4.55 -3.14 -9.11
C TRP A 236 -4.84 -2.71 -10.55
N TYR A 237 -4.99 -3.65 -11.48
CA TYR A 237 -5.53 -3.36 -12.81
C TYR A 237 -6.94 -2.76 -12.71
N HIS A 238 -7.86 -3.45 -12.02
CA HIS A 238 -9.24 -2.99 -11.89
C HIS A 238 -9.36 -1.69 -11.10
N TRP A 239 -8.56 -1.51 -10.05
CA TRP A 239 -8.45 -0.27 -9.31
C TRP A 239 -8.02 0.90 -10.20
N ALA A 240 -7.00 0.71 -10.99
CA ALA A 240 -6.48 1.75 -11.88
C ALA A 240 -7.49 2.11 -12.99
N GLU A 241 -8.10 1.12 -13.62
CA GLU A 241 -9.16 1.33 -14.61
C GLU A 241 -10.37 2.07 -14.01
N TYR A 242 -10.80 1.68 -12.79
CA TYR A 242 -11.87 2.39 -12.08
C TYR A 242 -11.53 3.87 -11.88
N LEU A 243 -10.34 4.16 -11.38
CA LEU A 243 -9.92 5.53 -11.14
C LEU A 243 -9.74 6.31 -12.44
N TYR A 244 -9.25 5.67 -13.50
CA TYR A 244 -9.18 6.28 -14.83
C TYR A 244 -10.56 6.68 -15.35
N GLN A 245 -11.53 5.76 -15.29
CA GLN A 245 -12.90 6.05 -15.73
C GLN A 245 -13.58 7.17 -14.94
N LYS A 246 -13.27 7.30 -13.65
CA LYS A 246 -13.85 8.32 -12.76
C LYS A 246 -13.17 9.68 -12.83
N THR A 247 -11.87 9.71 -13.14
CA THR A 247 -11.06 10.95 -13.04
C THR A 247 -10.50 11.44 -14.37
N ASN A 248 -10.49 10.58 -15.38
CA ASN A 248 -9.81 10.79 -16.68
C ASN A 248 -8.31 11.14 -16.53
N ASN A 249 -7.69 10.78 -15.41
CA ASN A 249 -6.27 11.04 -15.18
C ASN A 249 -5.43 9.93 -15.81
N LYS A 250 -4.58 10.29 -16.77
CA LYS A 250 -3.74 9.37 -17.57
C LYS A 250 -2.76 8.53 -16.74
N ILE A 251 -2.41 8.96 -15.53
CA ILE A 251 -1.54 8.17 -14.66
C ILE A 251 -2.16 6.80 -14.35
N TYR A 252 -3.48 6.75 -14.10
CA TYR A 252 -4.17 5.49 -13.84
C TYR A 252 -4.23 4.60 -15.09
N GLN A 253 -4.38 5.21 -16.26
CA GLN A 253 -4.32 4.45 -17.52
C GLN A 253 -2.93 3.80 -17.72
N THR A 254 -1.86 4.51 -17.36
CA THR A 254 -0.50 3.98 -17.40
C THR A 254 -0.33 2.82 -16.43
N ILE A 255 -0.82 2.97 -15.19
CA ILE A 255 -0.78 1.89 -14.19
C ILE A 255 -1.55 0.67 -14.69
N ALA A 256 -2.77 0.84 -15.21
CA ALA A 256 -3.56 -0.26 -15.75
C ALA A 256 -2.83 -1.01 -16.87
N LYS A 257 -2.19 -0.30 -17.80
CA LYS A 257 -1.40 -0.92 -18.88
C LYS A 257 -0.22 -1.75 -18.35
N ILE A 258 0.47 -1.26 -17.32
CA ILE A 258 1.58 -2.01 -16.68
C ILE A 258 1.05 -3.29 -16.05
N LYS A 259 -0.06 -3.21 -15.29
CA LYS A 259 -0.66 -4.38 -14.64
C LYS A 259 -1.17 -5.41 -15.64
N LEU A 260 -1.80 -4.95 -16.72
CA LEU A 260 -2.22 -5.80 -17.84
C LEU A 260 -1.03 -6.53 -18.48
N ALA A 261 0.06 -5.82 -18.75
CA ALA A 261 1.26 -6.43 -19.32
C ALA A 261 1.87 -7.50 -18.39
N ASN A 262 1.86 -7.25 -17.07
CA ASN A 262 2.33 -8.22 -16.09
C ASN A 262 1.44 -9.47 -16.02
N LEU A 263 0.11 -9.32 -16.08
CA LEU A 263 -0.82 -10.44 -16.12
C LEU A 263 -0.60 -11.31 -17.36
N ASN A 264 -0.41 -10.69 -18.53
CA ASN A 264 -0.18 -11.42 -19.80
C ASN A 264 1.16 -12.21 -19.81
N LYS A 265 2.20 -11.71 -19.11
CA LYS A 265 3.46 -12.45 -18.98
C LYS A 265 3.36 -13.68 -18.08
N GLN A 266 2.39 -13.74 -17.19
CA GLN A 266 2.18 -14.86 -16.25
C GLN A 266 1.26 -15.95 -16.83
N VAL A 267 0.66 -15.72 -17.99
CA VAL A 267 -0.22 -16.67 -18.69
C VAL A 267 0.55 -17.50 -19.73
N ASN A 268 1.73 -17.01 -20.16
CA ASN A 268 2.65 -17.72 -21.07
C ASN A 268 3.78 -18.40 -20.30
#